data_0dc11ab8aef558b6073238db5fbc998f
#
_entry.id   0dc11ab8aef558b6073238db5fbc998f
#
_cell.length_a   1.000
_cell.length_b   1.000
_cell.length_c   1.000
_cell.angle_alpha   90.00
_cell.angle_beta   90.00
_cell.angle_gamma   90.00
#
_symmetry.space_group_name_H-M   'P 1'
#
loop_
_entity.id
_entity.type
_entity.pdbx_description
1 polymer ?
#
loop_
_entity_poly.entity_id
_entity_poly.type
_entity_poly.pdbx_seq_one_letter_code
_entity_poly.pdbx_strand_id
1 'polypeptide(L)'
;MCIRDSCQCGRSRKHSIEELRKKIYDIIWEEQLQRGVAAEISQALMEEVYTTPKPGLVDREDTGAHTDMDCQTFQKSTEAIAEDLAAMFEAGYSWEADPETLFPLLRERGKKTEEKMFAATGGVNTHQGIIFTIGILAAAAGISLRNYGKIESESVCRISLEMTKKELEQDLRKLKQSSGITHGEKIYCHLGEKGVRGLAMTGYPILCELTVPHMKQYIANNRDKNQINVQILLEIIAELTDTNVISRTSEKEMRWLQTEAKAILKAGGAFSENGLQKVRELNQICIRKNMSPGGAADLLAATIFLCRMETLMERRKGILQ
;
A
#
# COMPACT_ATOMS: atom_id res chain seq x y z
N MET A 1 -3.91 57.97 -41.60
CA MET A 1 -3.30 57.86 -40.26
C MET A 1 -3.90 56.66 -39.51
N CYS A 2 -3.16 55.73 -39.40
CA CYS A 2 -3.09 54.44 -38.77
C CYS A 2 -4.31 53.86 -38.03
N ILE A 3 -4.83 52.77 -38.61
CA ILE A 3 -5.59 51.72 -37.91
C ILE A 3 -4.65 50.49 -37.87
N ARG A 4 -3.64 50.51 -36.99
CA ARG A 4 -2.74 49.33 -36.78
C ARG A 4 -2.59 48.88 -35.34
N ASP A 5 -3.20 49.59 -34.35
CA ASP A 5 -2.95 49.26 -32.92
C ASP A 5 -4.00 48.35 -32.25
N SER A 6 -5.10 48.00 -32.94
CA SER A 6 -6.17 47.16 -32.33
C SER A 6 -5.89 45.65 -32.38
N CYS A 7 -4.98 45.17 -33.23
CA CYS A 7 -4.69 43.72 -33.37
C CYS A 7 -3.74 43.15 -32.33
N GLN A 8 -2.83 43.92 -31.75
CA GLN A 8 -1.89 43.40 -30.74
C GLN A 8 -2.54 43.24 -29.36
N CYS A 9 -3.46 44.16 -28.99
CA CYS A 9 -4.19 44.06 -27.72
C CYS A 9 -5.13 42.83 -27.65
N GLY A 10 -5.75 42.47 -28.77
CA GLY A 10 -6.64 41.32 -28.87
C GLY A 10 -5.90 39.95 -28.77
N ARG A 11 -4.68 39.86 -29.30
CA ARG A 11 -3.85 38.63 -29.21
C ARG A 11 -3.30 38.42 -27.79
N SER A 12 -2.86 39.48 -27.13
CA SER A 12 -2.37 39.42 -25.74
C SER A 12 -3.48 38.96 -24.76
N ARG A 13 -4.72 39.52 -24.90
CA ARG A 13 -5.87 39.11 -24.08
C ARG A 13 -6.33 37.66 -24.34
N LYS A 14 -6.34 37.21 -25.60
CA LYS A 14 -6.69 35.83 -25.94
C LYS A 14 -5.67 34.84 -25.34
N HIS A 15 -4.37 35.13 -25.44
CA HIS A 15 -3.32 34.29 -24.88
C HIS A 15 -3.45 34.18 -23.35
N SER A 16 -3.70 35.29 -22.65
CA SER A 16 -3.94 35.32 -21.21
C SER A 16 -5.21 34.54 -20.79
N ILE A 17 -6.27 34.56 -21.59
CA ILE A 17 -7.50 33.77 -21.29
C ILE A 17 -7.28 32.27 -21.51
N GLU A 18 -6.54 31.87 -22.53
CA GLU A 18 -6.19 30.47 -22.77
C GLU A 18 -5.27 29.91 -21.68
N GLU A 19 -4.30 30.71 -21.25
CA GLU A 19 -3.43 30.33 -20.10
C GLU A 19 -4.21 30.20 -18.80
N LEU A 20 -5.15 31.10 -18.52
CA LEU A 20 -6.03 31.01 -17.36
C LEU A 20 -6.95 29.80 -17.42
N ARG A 21 -7.54 29.51 -18.58
CA ARG A 21 -8.36 28.30 -18.78
C ARG A 21 -7.55 27.04 -18.56
N LYS A 22 -6.32 26.97 -19.06
CA LYS A 22 -5.42 25.87 -18.86
C LYS A 22 -5.10 25.68 -17.37
N LYS A 23 -4.74 26.76 -16.67
CA LYS A 23 -4.46 26.70 -15.21
C LYS A 23 -5.68 26.23 -14.40
N ILE A 24 -6.88 26.72 -14.73
CA ILE A 24 -8.12 26.28 -14.07
C ILE A 24 -8.38 24.79 -14.35
N TYR A 25 -8.17 24.34 -15.59
CA TYR A 25 -8.32 22.94 -15.95
C TYR A 25 -7.30 22.06 -15.19
N ASP A 26 -6.05 22.48 -15.12
CA ASP A 26 -4.99 21.78 -14.39
C ASP A 26 -5.33 21.65 -12.89
N ILE A 27 -5.81 22.72 -12.25
CA ILE A 27 -6.24 22.71 -10.84
C ILE A 27 -7.42 21.75 -10.61
N ILE A 28 -8.45 21.83 -11.46
CA ILE A 28 -9.62 20.94 -11.36
C ILE A 28 -9.19 19.49 -11.57
N TRP A 29 -8.30 19.24 -12.51
CA TRP A 29 -7.78 17.90 -12.78
C TRP A 29 -6.99 17.34 -11.60
N GLU A 30 -6.13 18.16 -10.98
CA GLU A 30 -5.37 17.79 -9.79
C GLU A 30 -6.27 17.45 -8.59
N GLU A 31 -7.27 18.31 -8.30
CA GLU A 31 -8.25 18.04 -7.23
C GLU A 31 -9.04 16.74 -7.48
N GLN A 32 -9.50 16.52 -8.70
CA GLN A 32 -10.23 15.31 -9.06
C GLN A 32 -9.33 14.06 -9.01
N LEU A 33 -8.06 14.20 -9.34
CA LEU A 33 -7.08 13.12 -9.26
C LEU A 33 -6.84 12.76 -7.79
N GLN A 34 -6.58 13.75 -6.93
CA GLN A 34 -6.35 13.54 -5.51
C GLN A 34 -7.53 12.85 -4.82
N ARG A 35 -8.77 13.32 -5.06
CA ARG A 35 -9.98 12.67 -4.55
C ARG A 35 -10.13 11.24 -5.07
N GLY A 36 -9.81 11.00 -6.35
CA GLY A 36 -9.80 9.67 -6.93
C GLY A 36 -8.80 8.75 -6.27
N VAL A 37 -7.59 9.23 -6.01
CA VAL A 37 -6.53 8.46 -5.30
C VAL A 37 -6.94 8.14 -3.87
N ALA A 38 -7.50 9.11 -3.12
CA ALA A 38 -7.98 8.87 -1.75
C ALA A 38 -9.08 7.80 -1.71
N ALA A 39 -10.01 7.84 -2.68
CA ALA A 39 -11.06 6.83 -2.80
C ALA A 39 -10.48 5.43 -3.11
N GLU A 40 -9.51 5.33 -4.03
CA GLU A 40 -8.88 4.03 -4.35
C GLU A 40 -8.06 3.48 -3.18
N ILE A 41 -7.37 4.35 -2.41
CA ILE A 41 -6.69 3.95 -1.17
C ILE A 41 -7.71 3.43 -0.15
N SER A 42 -8.75 4.21 0.15
CA SER A 42 -9.79 3.81 1.11
C SER A 42 -10.43 2.46 0.73
N GLN A 43 -10.74 2.29 -0.57
CA GLN A 43 -11.29 1.03 -1.06
C GLN A 43 -10.29 -0.13 -0.98
N ALA A 44 -9.00 0.09 -1.24
CA ALA A 44 -7.99 -0.95 -1.13
C ALA A 44 -7.83 -1.43 0.32
N LEU A 45 -7.79 -0.51 1.28
CA LEU A 45 -7.70 -0.82 2.70
C LEU A 45 -8.93 -1.59 3.18
N MET A 46 -10.13 -1.11 2.88
CA MET A 46 -11.36 -1.80 3.30
C MET A 46 -11.60 -3.12 2.58
N GLU A 47 -11.13 -3.26 1.35
CA GLU A 47 -11.16 -4.52 0.62
C GLU A 47 -10.27 -5.57 1.27
N GLU A 48 -9.07 -5.18 1.72
CA GLU A 48 -8.20 -6.05 2.51
C GLU A 48 -8.91 -6.48 3.80
N VAL A 49 -9.42 -5.52 4.59
CA VAL A 49 -10.12 -5.81 5.87
C VAL A 49 -11.29 -6.76 5.70
N TYR A 50 -12.08 -6.58 4.64
CA TYR A 50 -13.27 -7.41 4.38
C TYR A 50 -12.98 -8.74 3.68
N THR A 51 -11.75 -8.99 3.26
CA THR A 51 -11.34 -10.29 2.72
C THR A 51 -11.50 -11.38 3.78
N THR A 52 -12.18 -12.48 3.45
CA THR A 52 -12.59 -13.54 4.40
C THR A 52 -12.56 -14.91 3.71
N PRO A 53 -12.01 -15.97 4.36
CA PRO A 53 -11.36 -15.99 5.67
C PRO A 53 -9.90 -15.53 5.61
N LYS A 54 -9.39 -14.91 6.69
CA LYS A 54 -7.98 -14.52 6.83
C LYS A 54 -7.34 -15.15 8.06
N PRO A 55 -6.29 -15.98 7.94
CA PRO A 55 -5.69 -16.65 9.09
C PRO A 55 -5.14 -15.68 10.14
N GLY A 56 -5.74 -15.63 11.33
CA GLY A 56 -5.30 -14.85 12.47
C GLY A 56 -5.48 -13.33 12.34
N LEU A 57 -6.11 -12.86 11.28
CA LEU A 57 -6.35 -11.43 10.99
C LEU A 57 -7.83 -11.09 11.21
N VAL A 58 -8.10 -9.81 11.48
CA VAL A 58 -9.47 -9.29 11.52
C VAL A 58 -10.10 -9.41 10.15
N ASP A 59 -11.29 -9.99 10.07
CA ASP A 59 -12.10 -10.06 8.87
C ASP A 59 -13.61 -9.93 9.18
N ARG A 60 -14.49 -10.28 8.24
CA ARG A 60 -15.94 -10.19 8.44
C ARG A 60 -16.49 -11.26 9.37
N GLU A 61 -15.80 -12.38 9.56
CA GLU A 61 -16.28 -13.51 10.37
C GLU A 61 -15.81 -13.37 11.82
N ASP A 62 -14.59 -12.90 12.07
CA ASP A 62 -14.05 -12.76 13.41
C ASP A 62 -12.91 -11.69 13.51
N THR A 63 -12.40 -11.50 14.74
CA THR A 63 -11.31 -10.55 15.02
C THR A 63 -9.93 -11.18 14.93
N GLY A 64 -9.84 -12.43 14.45
CA GLY A 64 -8.57 -13.14 14.38
C GLY A 64 -7.90 -13.29 15.74
N ALA A 65 -6.61 -13.11 15.80
CA ALA A 65 -5.80 -13.15 17.02
C ALA A 65 -5.80 -11.80 17.78
N HIS A 66 -6.86 -10.97 17.64
CA HIS A 66 -6.96 -9.64 18.24
C HIS A 66 -8.17 -9.54 19.17
N THR A 67 -7.99 -8.79 20.28
CA THR A 67 -9.05 -8.48 21.25
C THR A 67 -9.31 -6.97 21.36
N ASP A 68 -8.51 -6.18 20.66
CA ASP A 68 -8.43 -4.72 20.76
C ASP A 68 -8.88 -4.00 19.48
N MET A 69 -9.19 -4.75 18.41
CA MET A 69 -9.61 -4.20 17.12
C MET A 69 -10.59 -5.12 16.39
N ASP A 70 -11.44 -4.50 15.57
CA ASP A 70 -12.43 -5.12 14.70
C ASP A 70 -12.54 -4.37 13.37
N CYS A 71 -13.46 -4.78 12.49
CA CYS A 71 -13.68 -4.10 11.20
C CYS A 71 -14.05 -2.61 11.37
N GLN A 72 -14.75 -2.21 12.45
CA GLN A 72 -15.13 -0.82 12.67
C GLN A 72 -13.89 0.01 13.08
N THR A 73 -12.99 -0.56 13.87
CA THR A 73 -11.72 0.06 14.24
C THR A 73 -10.87 0.32 13.00
N PHE A 74 -10.80 -0.64 12.09
CA PHE A 74 -10.11 -0.48 10.80
C PHE A 74 -10.79 0.56 9.89
N GLN A 75 -12.12 0.63 9.88
CA GLN A 75 -12.86 1.63 9.12
C GLN A 75 -12.52 3.05 9.62
N LYS A 76 -12.59 3.30 10.93
CA LYS A 76 -12.21 4.61 11.52
C LYS A 76 -10.78 4.99 11.19
N SER A 77 -9.87 4.01 11.24
CA SER A 77 -8.48 4.21 10.86
C SER A 77 -8.36 4.60 9.38
N THR A 78 -9.01 3.87 8.47
CA THR A 78 -9.01 4.15 7.04
C THR A 78 -9.51 5.56 6.73
N GLU A 79 -10.63 5.96 7.31
CA GLU A 79 -11.21 7.30 7.18
C GLU A 79 -10.24 8.41 7.64
N ALA A 80 -9.46 8.14 8.69
CA ALA A 80 -8.49 9.10 9.23
C ALA A 80 -7.22 9.27 8.39
N ILE A 81 -6.81 8.25 7.63
CA ILE A 81 -5.50 8.23 6.96
C ILE A 81 -5.54 8.34 5.43
N ALA A 82 -6.68 8.04 4.80
CA ALA A 82 -6.75 7.92 3.33
C ALA A 82 -6.38 9.21 2.59
N GLU A 83 -6.83 10.37 3.09
CA GLU A 83 -6.51 11.67 2.49
C GLU A 83 -5.03 12.02 2.66
N ASP A 84 -4.43 11.71 3.81
CA ASP A 84 -3.00 11.95 4.05
C ASP A 84 -2.12 11.08 3.13
N LEU A 85 -2.53 9.83 2.90
CA LEU A 85 -1.84 8.95 1.96
C LEU A 85 -1.99 9.44 0.51
N ALA A 86 -3.17 9.97 0.14
CA ALA A 86 -3.36 10.62 -1.16
C ALA A 86 -2.51 11.89 -1.30
N ALA A 87 -2.32 12.65 -0.22
CA ALA A 87 -1.40 13.80 -0.22
C ALA A 87 0.08 13.40 -0.40
N MET A 88 0.45 12.14 -0.07
CA MET A 88 1.78 11.61 -0.38
C MET A 88 1.91 11.31 -1.89
N PHE A 89 0.85 10.83 -2.55
CA PHE A 89 0.82 10.71 -4.00
C PHE A 89 1.02 12.08 -4.69
N GLU A 90 0.29 13.11 -4.23
CA GLU A 90 0.42 14.47 -4.74
C GLU A 90 1.85 15.01 -4.55
N ALA A 91 2.45 14.77 -3.38
CA ALA A 91 3.84 15.14 -3.13
C ALA A 91 4.79 14.50 -4.16
N GLY A 92 4.58 13.22 -4.49
CA GLY A 92 5.35 12.55 -5.54
C GLY A 92 5.08 13.12 -6.93
N TYR A 93 3.82 13.37 -7.26
CA TYR A 93 3.43 13.95 -8.56
C TYR A 93 4.03 15.34 -8.79
N SER A 94 4.12 16.15 -7.75
CA SER A 94 4.68 17.51 -7.81
C SER A 94 6.21 17.55 -7.57
N TRP A 95 6.87 16.41 -7.30
CA TRP A 95 8.28 16.39 -6.94
C TRP A 95 9.19 16.49 -8.15
N GLU A 96 9.94 17.59 -8.27
CA GLU A 96 10.82 17.87 -9.42
C GLU A 96 12.28 17.43 -9.22
N ALA A 97 12.69 17.22 -7.96
CA ALA A 97 14.04 16.80 -7.61
C ALA A 97 14.20 15.26 -7.69
N ASP A 98 15.40 14.77 -7.42
CA ASP A 98 15.69 13.35 -7.40
C ASP A 98 14.78 12.60 -6.40
N PRO A 99 14.21 11.44 -6.75
CA PRO A 99 13.32 10.68 -5.90
C PRO A 99 13.87 10.41 -4.50
N GLU A 100 15.19 10.17 -4.37
CA GLU A 100 15.86 9.92 -3.08
C GLU A 100 15.69 11.07 -2.07
N THR A 101 15.44 12.29 -2.54
CA THR A 101 15.29 13.47 -1.68
C THR A 101 13.87 13.68 -1.14
N LEU A 102 12.89 12.90 -1.60
CA LEU A 102 11.49 12.98 -1.16
C LEU A 102 11.25 12.22 0.16
N PHE A 103 11.95 11.12 0.41
CA PHE A 103 11.65 10.23 1.52
C PHE A 103 11.66 10.88 2.92
N PRO A 104 12.56 11.83 3.25
CA PRO A 104 12.51 12.57 4.51
C PRO A 104 11.18 13.30 4.74
N LEU A 105 10.61 13.92 3.70
CA LEU A 105 9.30 14.57 3.75
C LEU A 105 8.19 13.55 3.99
N LEU A 106 8.22 12.42 3.28
CA LEU A 106 7.23 11.35 3.47
C LEU A 106 7.29 10.78 4.89
N ARG A 107 8.47 10.64 5.46
CA ARG A 107 8.66 10.18 6.84
C ARG A 107 7.97 11.11 7.85
N GLU A 108 8.13 12.42 7.71
CA GLU A 108 7.49 13.38 8.61
C GLU A 108 5.97 13.40 8.42
N ARG A 109 5.48 13.28 7.19
CA ARG A 109 4.04 13.12 6.93
C ARG A 109 3.51 11.82 7.53
N GLY A 110 4.21 10.70 7.34
CA GLY A 110 3.83 9.40 7.87
C GLY A 110 3.66 9.41 9.39
N LYS A 111 4.58 10.04 10.14
CA LYS A 111 4.43 10.20 11.60
C LYS A 111 3.15 10.93 11.99
N LYS A 112 2.81 12.02 11.30
CA LYS A 112 1.57 12.76 11.54
C LYS A 112 0.33 11.94 11.20
N THR A 113 0.41 11.14 10.14
CA THR A 113 -0.66 10.22 9.75
C THR A 113 -0.82 9.10 10.78
N GLU A 114 0.27 8.57 11.36
CA GLU A 114 0.23 7.62 12.47
C GLU A 114 -0.45 8.22 13.71
N GLU A 115 -0.15 9.48 14.06
CA GLU A 115 -0.83 10.19 15.16
C GLU A 115 -2.34 10.28 14.95
N LYS A 116 -2.79 10.60 13.73
CA LYS A 116 -4.23 10.60 13.36
C LYS A 116 -4.86 9.22 13.47
N MET A 117 -4.16 8.19 12.98
CA MET A 117 -4.60 6.80 13.12
C MET A 117 -4.81 6.43 14.59
N PHE A 118 -3.83 6.69 15.45
CA PHE A 118 -3.95 6.39 16.88
C PHE A 118 -5.06 7.19 17.55
N ALA A 119 -5.24 8.47 17.20
CA ALA A 119 -6.34 9.29 17.72
C ALA A 119 -7.72 8.72 17.31
N ALA A 120 -7.88 8.28 16.08
CA ALA A 120 -9.13 7.73 15.56
C ALA A 120 -9.47 6.35 16.13
N THR A 121 -8.47 5.56 16.51
CA THR A 121 -8.60 4.18 16.99
C THR A 121 -8.53 4.05 18.52
N GLY A 122 -8.41 5.16 19.26
CA GLY A 122 -8.24 5.11 20.72
C GLY A 122 -6.90 4.53 21.15
N GLY A 123 -5.85 4.71 20.36
CA GLY A 123 -4.49 4.24 20.66
C GLY A 123 -4.16 2.85 20.10
N VAL A 124 -5.07 2.24 19.33
CA VAL A 124 -4.85 0.92 18.74
C VAL A 124 -4.06 1.05 17.42
N ASN A 125 -3.02 0.25 17.27
CA ASN A 125 -2.22 0.19 16.04
C ASN A 125 -2.90 -0.71 15.00
N THR A 126 -3.59 -0.11 14.05
CA THR A 126 -4.27 -0.81 12.95
C THR A 126 -3.48 -0.80 11.64
N HIS A 127 -2.95 0.37 11.23
CA HIS A 127 -2.43 0.60 9.89
C HIS A 127 -1.00 1.19 9.85
N GLN A 128 -0.20 1.07 10.92
CA GLN A 128 1.14 1.66 10.95
C GLN A 128 2.04 1.16 9.80
N GLY A 129 2.03 -0.16 9.54
CA GLY A 129 2.78 -0.75 8.41
C GLY A 129 2.25 -0.30 7.05
N ILE A 130 0.93 -0.16 6.93
CA ILE A 130 0.25 0.34 5.72
C ILE A 130 0.61 1.82 5.47
N ILE A 131 0.61 2.68 6.48
CA ILE A 131 1.00 4.09 6.33
C ILE A 131 2.40 4.20 5.74
N PHE A 132 3.34 3.40 6.23
CA PHE A 132 4.69 3.33 5.68
C PHE A 132 4.69 2.80 4.24
N THR A 133 4.06 1.64 3.99
CA THR A 133 4.12 0.95 2.71
C THR A 133 3.35 1.71 1.62
N ILE A 134 2.07 2.02 1.87
CA ILE A 134 1.23 2.73 0.88
C ILE A 134 1.68 4.18 0.73
N GLY A 135 2.17 4.84 1.78
CA GLY A 135 2.72 6.18 1.69
C GLY A 135 3.89 6.28 0.70
N ILE A 136 4.82 5.32 0.75
CA ILE A 136 5.93 5.22 -0.19
C ILE A 136 5.43 4.88 -1.60
N LEU A 137 4.58 3.87 -1.74
CA LEU A 137 4.06 3.43 -3.04
C LEU A 137 3.18 4.49 -3.70
N ALA A 138 2.38 5.23 -2.93
CA ALA A 138 1.58 6.34 -3.43
C ALA A 138 2.46 7.47 -3.98
N ALA A 139 3.49 7.89 -3.24
CA ALA A 139 4.44 8.89 -3.72
C ALA A 139 5.18 8.42 -4.99
N ALA A 140 5.62 7.16 -5.01
CA ALA A 140 6.25 6.56 -6.19
C ALA A 140 5.29 6.49 -7.39
N ALA A 141 4.00 6.20 -7.17
CA ALA A 141 2.96 6.24 -8.21
C ALA A 141 2.75 7.66 -8.76
N GLY A 142 2.80 8.69 -7.90
CA GLY A 142 2.77 10.08 -8.30
C GLY A 142 3.94 10.45 -9.22
N ILE A 143 5.16 10.09 -8.84
CA ILE A 143 6.37 10.28 -9.67
C ILE A 143 6.25 9.50 -11.00
N SER A 144 5.74 8.25 -10.96
CA SER A 144 5.54 7.44 -12.17
C SER A 144 4.57 8.11 -13.14
N LEU A 145 3.43 8.61 -12.63
CA LEU A 145 2.45 9.32 -13.45
C LEU A 145 3.03 10.58 -14.08
N ARG A 146 3.77 11.38 -13.31
CA ARG A 146 4.41 12.59 -13.81
C ARG A 146 5.43 12.31 -14.90
N ASN A 147 6.32 11.34 -14.67
CA ASN A 147 7.45 11.08 -15.56
C ASN A 147 7.06 10.30 -16.82
N TYR A 148 6.06 9.41 -16.72
CA TYR A 148 5.71 8.47 -17.81
C TYR A 148 4.26 8.62 -18.29
N GLY A 149 3.43 9.48 -17.68
CA GLY A 149 2.00 9.63 -18.02
C GLY A 149 1.16 8.38 -17.70
N LYS A 150 1.69 7.45 -16.90
CA LYS A 150 1.04 6.18 -16.51
C LYS A 150 1.53 5.71 -15.16
N ILE A 151 0.73 4.89 -14.51
CA ILE A 151 1.08 4.17 -13.29
C ILE A 151 1.20 2.70 -13.65
N GLU A 152 2.39 2.14 -13.53
CA GLU A 152 2.69 0.72 -13.69
C GLU A 152 3.41 0.23 -12.44
N SER A 153 2.98 -0.91 -11.90
CA SER A 153 3.53 -1.45 -10.64
C SER A 153 5.05 -1.65 -10.67
N GLU A 154 5.62 -2.08 -11.78
CA GLU A 154 7.07 -2.21 -11.96
C GLU A 154 7.79 -0.86 -11.80
N SER A 155 7.27 0.20 -12.45
CA SER A 155 7.83 1.54 -12.34
C SER A 155 7.69 2.09 -10.91
N VAL A 156 6.55 1.86 -10.26
CA VAL A 156 6.28 2.27 -8.88
C VAL A 156 7.26 1.58 -7.92
N CYS A 157 7.45 0.27 -8.05
CA CYS A 157 8.38 -0.50 -7.23
C CYS A 157 9.84 -0.03 -7.41
N ARG A 158 10.28 0.22 -8.65
CA ARG A 158 11.60 0.75 -8.94
C ARG A 158 11.82 2.14 -8.34
N ILE A 159 10.86 3.05 -8.51
CA ILE A 159 10.93 4.40 -7.94
C ILE A 159 10.94 4.35 -6.40
N SER A 160 10.15 3.45 -5.78
CA SER A 160 10.14 3.28 -4.33
C SER A 160 11.50 2.85 -3.79
N LEU A 161 12.21 1.96 -4.51
CA LEU A 161 13.59 1.56 -4.20
C LEU A 161 14.54 2.75 -4.26
N GLU A 162 14.53 3.51 -5.37
CA GLU A 162 15.37 4.69 -5.56
C GLU A 162 15.15 5.71 -4.44
N MET A 163 13.89 5.91 -4.05
CA MET A 163 13.47 6.87 -3.04
C MET A 163 13.92 6.51 -1.62
N THR A 164 13.94 5.21 -1.27
CA THR A 164 14.04 4.77 0.14
C THR A 164 15.38 4.17 0.52
N LYS A 165 16.11 3.55 -0.42
CA LYS A 165 17.25 2.70 -0.14
C LYS A 165 18.32 3.36 0.72
N LYS A 166 18.76 4.55 0.31
CA LYS A 166 19.87 5.27 0.95
C LYS A 166 19.58 5.64 2.42
N GLU A 167 18.40 6.23 2.66
CA GLU A 167 17.98 6.65 3.98
C GLU A 167 17.76 5.44 4.91
N LEU A 168 17.08 4.41 4.43
CA LEU A 168 16.81 3.22 5.22
C LEU A 168 18.07 2.39 5.51
N GLU A 169 19.06 2.37 4.60
CA GLU A 169 20.37 1.79 4.90
C GLU A 169 21.08 2.53 6.03
N GLN A 170 21.01 3.86 6.04
CA GLN A 170 21.60 4.66 7.12
C GLN A 170 20.88 4.40 8.45
N ASP A 171 19.55 4.33 8.45
CA ASP A 171 18.79 4.01 9.65
C ASP A 171 19.17 2.65 10.22
N LEU A 172 19.24 1.62 9.39
CA LEU A 172 19.63 0.27 9.82
C LEU A 172 21.08 0.20 10.35
N ARG A 173 22.00 1.00 9.80
CA ARG A 173 23.39 1.10 10.34
C ARG A 173 23.38 1.72 11.73
N LYS A 174 22.58 2.76 11.97
CA LYS A 174 22.44 3.39 13.30
C LYS A 174 21.80 2.44 14.30
N LEU A 175 20.78 1.65 13.88
CA LEU A 175 20.11 0.67 14.75
C LEU A 175 21.03 -0.44 15.26
N LYS A 176 22.02 -0.88 14.46
CA LYS A 176 23.02 -1.86 14.92
C LYS A 176 23.83 -1.39 16.14
N GLN A 177 23.85 -0.09 16.40
CA GLN A 177 24.55 0.53 17.53
C GLN A 177 23.60 0.83 18.71
N SER A 178 22.32 0.47 18.61
CA SER A 178 21.28 0.70 19.61
C SER A 178 20.55 -0.59 19.97
N SER A 179 19.81 -0.58 21.09
CA SER A 179 19.01 -1.75 21.52
C SER A 179 17.66 -1.91 20.82
N GLY A 180 17.33 -1.02 19.88
CA GLY A 180 16.02 -0.98 19.22
C GLY A 180 14.87 -0.54 20.14
N ILE A 181 13.97 0.34 19.67
CA ILE A 181 12.83 0.86 20.42
C ILE A 181 11.54 0.13 20.04
N THR A 182 11.29 -0.05 18.75
CA THR A 182 10.09 -0.73 18.23
C THR A 182 10.26 -2.25 18.15
N HIS A 183 9.15 -2.99 18.02
CA HIS A 183 9.18 -4.44 17.83
C HIS A 183 10.01 -4.86 16.60
N GLY A 184 9.83 -4.18 15.47
CA GLY A 184 10.61 -4.45 14.26
C GLY A 184 12.10 -4.17 14.41
N GLU A 185 12.47 -3.10 15.14
CA GLU A 185 13.86 -2.76 15.44
C GLU A 185 14.52 -3.81 16.35
N LYS A 186 13.81 -4.30 17.37
CA LYS A 186 14.29 -5.39 18.22
C LYS A 186 14.53 -6.68 17.42
N ILE A 187 13.60 -7.03 16.53
CA ILE A 187 13.74 -8.20 15.66
C ILE A 187 14.95 -8.02 14.73
N TYR A 188 15.14 -6.84 14.15
CA TYR A 188 16.32 -6.56 13.34
C TYR A 188 17.62 -6.70 14.14
N CYS A 189 17.71 -6.17 15.35
CA CYS A 189 18.89 -6.28 16.21
C CYS A 189 19.20 -7.73 16.60
N HIS A 190 18.18 -8.57 16.79
CA HIS A 190 18.35 -9.96 17.25
C HIS A 190 18.50 -10.99 16.11
N LEU A 191 17.72 -10.84 15.04
CA LEU A 191 17.61 -11.81 13.95
C LEU A 191 18.12 -11.30 12.61
N GLY A 192 18.40 -10.00 12.48
CA GLY A 192 18.78 -9.37 11.21
C GLY A 192 17.63 -9.15 10.25
N GLU A 193 16.38 -9.50 10.63
CA GLU A 193 15.21 -9.37 9.78
C GLU A 193 14.76 -7.91 9.68
N LYS A 194 14.75 -7.38 8.46
CA LYS A 194 14.53 -5.96 8.19
C LYS A 194 13.05 -5.55 8.14
N GLY A 195 12.14 -6.52 8.11
CA GLY A 195 10.69 -6.29 8.03
C GLY A 195 10.29 -5.38 6.86
N VAL A 196 9.31 -4.52 7.08
CA VAL A 196 8.78 -3.59 6.06
C VAL A 196 9.86 -2.65 5.48
N ARG A 197 10.87 -2.26 6.27
CA ARG A 197 12.00 -1.45 5.79
C ARG A 197 12.82 -2.21 4.76
N GLY A 198 13.05 -3.50 4.98
CA GLY A 198 13.75 -4.39 4.03
C GLY A 198 13.00 -4.51 2.71
N LEU A 199 11.70 -4.63 2.76
CA LEU A 199 10.86 -4.66 1.56
C LEU A 199 10.98 -3.37 0.75
N ALA A 200 10.90 -2.21 1.40
CA ALA A 200 11.06 -0.91 0.74
C ALA A 200 12.45 -0.76 0.12
N MET A 201 13.51 -1.17 0.84
CA MET A 201 14.89 -1.12 0.36
C MET A 201 15.19 -2.02 -0.84
N THR A 202 14.34 -2.98 -1.12
CA THR A 202 14.44 -3.89 -2.28
C THR A 202 13.42 -3.60 -3.37
N GLY A 203 12.59 -2.57 -3.21
CA GLY A 203 11.54 -2.20 -4.16
C GLY A 203 10.35 -3.14 -4.17
N TYR A 204 10.06 -3.77 -3.04
CA TYR A 204 8.90 -4.66 -2.86
C TYR A 204 8.79 -5.78 -3.92
N PRO A 205 9.81 -6.63 -4.13
CA PRO A 205 9.79 -7.65 -5.19
C PRO A 205 8.56 -8.56 -5.12
N ILE A 206 8.08 -8.88 -3.92
CA ILE A 206 6.87 -9.68 -3.72
C ILE A 206 5.63 -9.03 -4.36
N LEU A 207 5.55 -7.70 -4.45
CA LEU A 207 4.45 -7.01 -5.10
C LEU A 207 4.59 -7.08 -6.63
N CYS A 208 5.72 -6.68 -7.19
CA CYS A 208 5.87 -6.56 -8.65
C CYS A 208 6.19 -7.87 -9.35
N GLU A 209 6.82 -8.84 -8.69
CA GLU A 209 7.20 -10.11 -9.32
C GLU A 209 6.21 -11.25 -9.05
N LEU A 210 5.38 -11.14 -8.00
CA LEU A 210 4.47 -12.22 -7.61
C LEU A 210 3.01 -11.73 -7.56
N THR A 211 2.65 -10.86 -6.59
CA THR A 211 1.25 -10.69 -6.24
C THR A 211 0.46 -9.84 -7.22
N VAL A 212 1.01 -8.74 -7.75
CA VAL A 212 0.32 -7.91 -8.76
C VAL A 212 0.12 -8.67 -10.07
N PRO A 213 1.13 -9.36 -10.65
CA PRO A 213 0.94 -10.21 -11.82
C PRO A 213 -0.11 -11.30 -11.61
N HIS A 214 -0.07 -12.01 -10.47
CA HIS A 214 -1.03 -13.07 -10.17
C HIS A 214 -2.45 -12.51 -9.99
N MET A 215 -2.63 -11.41 -9.26
CA MET A 215 -3.93 -10.77 -9.08
C MET A 215 -4.53 -10.38 -10.44
N LYS A 216 -3.76 -9.76 -11.32
CA LYS A 216 -4.20 -9.42 -12.70
C LYS A 216 -4.62 -10.66 -13.48
N GLN A 217 -3.84 -11.74 -13.40
CA GLN A 217 -4.16 -13.01 -14.06
C GLN A 217 -5.46 -13.62 -13.51
N TYR A 218 -5.67 -13.61 -12.18
CA TYR A 218 -6.90 -14.15 -11.59
C TYR A 218 -8.13 -13.33 -11.95
N ILE A 219 -8.00 -11.99 -12.00
CA ILE A 219 -9.05 -11.08 -12.47
C ILE A 219 -9.38 -11.38 -13.94
N ALA A 220 -8.39 -11.52 -14.82
CA ALA A 220 -8.58 -11.84 -16.23
C ALA A 220 -9.26 -13.21 -16.44
N ASN A 221 -9.06 -14.14 -15.51
CA ASN A 221 -9.72 -15.45 -15.49
C ASN A 221 -11.11 -15.44 -14.82
N ASN A 222 -11.67 -14.25 -14.54
CA ASN A 222 -13.00 -14.06 -13.91
C ASN A 222 -13.18 -14.85 -12.60
N ARG A 223 -12.14 -14.95 -11.78
CA ARG A 223 -12.24 -15.55 -10.44
C ARG A 223 -13.01 -14.64 -9.50
N ASP A 224 -13.64 -15.21 -8.49
CA ASP A 224 -14.30 -14.44 -7.45
C ASP A 224 -13.31 -13.53 -6.71
N LYS A 225 -13.71 -12.28 -6.47
CA LYS A 225 -12.84 -11.24 -5.93
C LYS A 225 -12.32 -11.58 -4.53
N ASN A 226 -13.19 -12.10 -3.66
CA ASN A 226 -12.76 -12.49 -2.30
C ASN A 226 -11.81 -13.69 -2.35
N GLN A 227 -12.08 -14.67 -3.23
CA GLN A 227 -11.17 -15.80 -3.42
C GLN A 227 -9.81 -15.35 -3.96
N ILE A 228 -9.77 -14.36 -4.87
CA ILE A 228 -8.51 -13.77 -5.34
C ILE A 228 -7.72 -13.20 -4.17
N ASN A 229 -8.35 -12.39 -3.32
CA ASN A 229 -7.68 -11.75 -2.21
C ASN A 229 -7.16 -12.76 -1.18
N VAL A 230 -7.96 -13.79 -0.84
CA VAL A 230 -7.53 -14.90 0.04
C VAL A 230 -6.37 -15.67 -0.59
N GLN A 231 -6.42 -15.93 -1.90
CA GLN A 231 -5.33 -16.61 -2.62
C GLN A 231 -4.03 -15.80 -2.56
N ILE A 232 -4.09 -14.51 -2.87
CA ILE A 232 -2.93 -13.60 -2.80
C ILE A 232 -2.39 -13.51 -1.37
N LEU A 233 -3.26 -13.43 -0.35
CA LEU A 233 -2.82 -13.47 1.05
C LEU A 233 -2.05 -14.74 1.39
N LEU A 234 -2.52 -15.90 0.95
CA LEU A 234 -1.81 -17.18 1.14
C LEU A 234 -0.44 -17.18 0.45
N GLU A 235 -0.35 -16.64 -0.77
CA GLU A 235 0.90 -16.52 -1.51
C GLU A 235 1.90 -15.61 -0.79
N ILE A 236 1.42 -14.49 -0.23
CA ILE A 236 2.26 -13.61 0.59
C ILE A 236 2.73 -14.32 1.86
N ILE A 237 1.83 -14.96 2.62
CA ILE A 237 2.17 -15.69 3.84
C ILE A 237 3.20 -16.79 3.55
N ALA A 238 3.09 -17.46 2.42
CA ALA A 238 4.00 -18.54 2.02
C ALA A 238 5.45 -18.07 1.82
N GLU A 239 5.66 -16.80 1.41
CA GLU A 239 6.99 -16.29 1.05
C GLU A 239 7.52 -15.22 2.02
N LEU A 240 6.64 -14.50 2.73
CA LEU A 240 7.03 -13.40 3.60
C LEU A 240 7.60 -13.90 4.94
N THR A 241 8.76 -13.38 5.34
CA THR A 241 9.21 -13.44 6.74
C THR A 241 8.48 -12.35 7.53
N ASP A 242 7.31 -12.72 8.07
CA ASP A 242 6.43 -11.76 8.76
C ASP A 242 6.91 -11.47 10.17
N THR A 243 7.45 -10.28 10.39
CA THR A 243 7.96 -9.84 11.69
C THR A 243 6.85 -9.64 12.74
N ASN A 244 5.59 -9.46 12.35
CA ASN A 244 4.48 -9.41 13.30
C ASN A 244 4.22 -10.79 13.90
N VAL A 245 4.23 -11.85 13.10
CA VAL A 245 4.14 -13.24 13.60
C VAL A 245 5.30 -13.54 14.54
N ILE A 246 6.55 -13.20 14.13
CA ILE A 246 7.74 -13.44 14.96
C ILE A 246 7.63 -12.72 16.31
N SER A 247 7.19 -11.46 16.31
CA SER A 247 7.10 -10.64 17.52
C SER A 247 6.06 -11.15 18.52
N ARG A 248 4.99 -11.77 18.03
CA ARG A 248 3.89 -12.30 18.84
C ARG A 248 4.13 -13.74 19.30
N THR A 249 4.97 -14.46 18.57
CA THR A 249 5.21 -15.92 18.80
C THR A 249 6.69 -16.26 18.72
N SER A 250 7.16 -16.70 17.55
CA SER A 250 8.56 -17.06 17.29
C SER A 250 8.85 -17.22 15.79
N GLU A 251 10.13 -17.24 15.42
CA GLU A 251 10.56 -17.58 14.05
C GLU A 251 10.10 -18.99 13.64
N LYS A 252 10.12 -19.96 14.58
CA LYS A 252 9.65 -21.34 14.33
C LYS A 252 8.17 -21.36 13.94
N GLU A 253 7.34 -20.61 14.64
CA GLU A 253 5.90 -20.53 14.35
C GLU A 253 5.64 -19.80 13.03
N MET A 254 6.42 -18.79 12.71
CA MET A 254 6.35 -18.11 11.40
C MET A 254 6.68 -19.07 10.25
N ARG A 255 7.77 -19.86 10.36
CA ARG A 255 8.13 -20.87 9.36
C ARG A 255 7.09 -22.00 9.24
N TRP A 256 6.47 -22.37 10.35
CA TRP A 256 5.35 -23.30 10.34
C TRP A 256 4.16 -22.73 9.56
N LEU A 257 3.79 -21.46 9.80
CA LEU A 257 2.71 -20.77 9.08
C LEU A 257 2.97 -20.72 7.57
N GLN A 258 4.20 -20.42 7.15
CA GLN A 258 4.61 -20.49 5.74
C GLN A 258 4.39 -21.88 5.14
N THR A 259 4.75 -22.93 5.89
CA THR A 259 4.61 -24.34 5.43
C THR A 259 3.15 -24.71 5.25
N GLU A 260 2.27 -24.32 6.18
CA GLU A 260 0.82 -24.55 6.07
C GLU A 260 0.22 -23.80 4.88
N ALA A 261 0.59 -22.53 4.68
CA ALA A 261 0.15 -21.77 3.52
C ALA A 261 0.56 -22.43 2.19
N LYS A 262 1.81 -22.89 2.07
CA LYS A 262 2.29 -23.64 0.90
C LYS A 262 1.52 -24.94 0.68
N ALA A 263 1.17 -25.65 1.74
CA ALA A 263 0.38 -26.87 1.65
C ALA A 263 -1.05 -26.60 1.17
N ILE A 264 -1.68 -25.52 1.64
CA ILE A 264 -3.01 -25.08 1.19
C ILE A 264 -2.97 -24.69 -0.28
N LEU A 265 -1.98 -23.89 -0.69
CA LEU A 265 -1.79 -23.48 -2.10
C LEU A 265 -1.65 -24.70 -3.02
N LYS A 266 -0.82 -25.69 -2.62
CA LYS A 266 -0.63 -26.92 -3.37
C LYS A 266 -1.91 -27.75 -3.48
N ALA A 267 -2.82 -27.65 -2.51
CA ALA A 267 -4.10 -28.34 -2.50
C ALA A 267 -5.23 -27.61 -3.27
N GLY A 268 -4.89 -26.57 -4.05
CA GLY A 268 -5.83 -25.79 -4.86
C GLY A 268 -6.13 -24.39 -4.32
N GLY A 269 -5.57 -24.02 -3.17
CA GLY A 269 -5.69 -22.68 -2.61
C GLY A 269 -7.13 -22.23 -2.38
N ALA A 270 -7.36 -20.93 -2.42
CA ALA A 270 -8.68 -20.33 -2.21
C ALA A 270 -9.68 -20.59 -3.35
N PHE A 271 -9.24 -21.15 -4.47
CA PHE A 271 -10.10 -21.47 -5.61
C PHE A 271 -10.79 -22.82 -5.52
N SER A 272 -10.63 -23.55 -4.41
CA SER A 272 -11.31 -24.81 -4.13
C SER A 272 -12.02 -24.76 -2.78
N GLU A 273 -13.18 -25.43 -2.66
CA GLU A 273 -13.91 -25.52 -1.38
C GLU A 273 -13.05 -26.15 -0.27
N ASN A 274 -12.31 -27.19 -0.59
CA ASN A 274 -11.38 -27.85 0.34
C ASN A 274 -10.27 -26.88 0.79
N GLY A 275 -9.75 -26.05 -0.13
CA GLY A 275 -8.74 -25.06 0.22
C GLY A 275 -9.29 -23.95 1.13
N LEU A 276 -10.47 -23.40 0.85
CA LEU A 276 -11.12 -22.42 1.73
C LEU A 276 -11.43 -22.99 3.11
N GLN A 277 -11.86 -24.26 3.19
CA GLN A 277 -12.05 -24.93 4.47
C GLN A 277 -10.74 -25.04 5.26
N LYS A 278 -9.63 -25.38 4.62
CA LYS A 278 -8.30 -25.41 5.24
C LYS A 278 -7.84 -24.02 5.69
N VAL A 279 -8.18 -22.95 4.97
CA VAL A 279 -7.89 -21.58 5.42
C VAL A 279 -8.64 -21.25 6.71
N ARG A 280 -9.93 -21.65 6.84
CA ARG A 280 -10.69 -21.50 8.10
C ARG A 280 -10.08 -22.29 9.24
N GLU A 281 -9.64 -23.52 8.98
CA GLU A 281 -8.95 -24.36 9.98
C GLU A 281 -7.63 -23.71 10.42
N LEU A 282 -6.86 -23.17 9.47
CA LEU A 282 -5.62 -22.44 9.75
C LEU A 282 -5.91 -21.17 10.57
N ASN A 283 -7.00 -20.43 10.27
CA ASN A 283 -7.44 -19.28 11.07
C ASN A 283 -7.64 -19.68 12.53
N GLN A 284 -8.37 -20.76 12.79
CA GLN A 284 -8.58 -21.24 14.17
C GLN A 284 -7.28 -21.60 14.89
N ILE A 285 -6.30 -22.14 14.18
CA ILE A 285 -4.99 -22.42 14.76
C ILE A 285 -4.23 -21.11 15.06
N CYS A 286 -4.25 -20.15 14.13
CA CYS A 286 -3.63 -18.84 14.32
C CYS A 286 -4.21 -18.11 15.54
N ILE A 287 -5.54 -18.11 15.70
CA ILE A 287 -6.20 -17.52 16.88
C ILE A 287 -5.69 -18.17 18.17
N ARG A 288 -5.72 -19.50 18.26
CA ARG A 288 -5.26 -20.22 19.48
C ARG A 288 -3.78 -19.97 19.79
N LYS A 289 -2.95 -19.78 18.79
CA LYS A 289 -1.50 -19.53 18.93
C LYS A 289 -1.14 -18.05 19.00
N ASN A 290 -2.12 -17.15 18.99
CA ASN A 290 -1.90 -15.69 18.95
C ASN A 290 -1.04 -15.21 17.77
N MET A 291 -1.17 -15.86 16.61
CA MET A 291 -0.49 -15.48 15.38
C MET A 291 -1.32 -14.49 14.59
N SER A 292 -0.70 -13.39 14.16
CA SER A 292 -1.33 -12.41 13.26
C SER A 292 -0.34 -12.01 12.19
N PRO A 293 -0.51 -12.45 10.93
CA PRO A 293 0.39 -12.10 9.82
C PRO A 293 0.06 -10.69 9.27
N GLY A 294 0.21 -9.67 10.11
CA GLY A 294 -0.10 -8.28 9.77
C GLY A 294 0.73 -7.73 8.62
N GLY A 295 2.00 -8.14 8.49
CA GLY A 295 2.82 -7.77 7.34
C GLY A 295 2.30 -8.34 6.03
N ALA A 296 1.69 -9.53 6.05
CA ALA A 296 1.04 -10.10 4.88
C ALA A 296 -0.25 -9.34 4.53
N ALA A 297 -1.02 -8.89 5.51
CA ALA A 297 -2.19 -8.03 5.31
C ALA A 297 -1.79 -6.69 4.67
N ASP A 298 -0.73 -6.04 5.17
CA ASP A 298 -0.19 -4.80 4.61
C ASP A 298 0.19 -4.96 3.13
N LEU A 299 0.80 -6.08 2.75
CA LEU A 299 1.17 -6.36 1.35
C LEU A 299 -0.04 -6.74 0.49
N LEU A 300 -1.07 -7.38 1.04
CA LEU A 300 -2.33 -7.59 0.32
C LEU A 300 -2.99 -6.25 0.00
N ALA A 301 -3.10 -5.36 0.98
CA ALA A 301 -3.64 -4.01 0.76
C ALA A 301 -2.83 -3.23 -0.29
N ALA A 302 -1.48 -3.33 -0.25
CA ALA A 302 -0.60 -2.73 -1.24
C ALA A 302 -0.77 -3.33 -2.65
N THR A 303 -0.97 -4.65 -2.76
CA THR A 303 -1.27 -5.33 -4.03
C THR A 303 -2.57 -4.81 -4.64
N ILE A 304 -3.63 -4.77 -3.83
CA ILE A 304 -4.94 -4.24 -4.23
C ILE A 304 -4.81 -2.78 -4.67
N PHE A 305 -4.11 -1.96 -3.88
CA PHE A 305 -3.87 -0.55 -4.17
C PHE A 305 -3.20 -0.36 -5.54
N LEU A 306 -2.11 -1.07 -5.82
CA LEU A 306 -1.39 -0.96 -7.11
C LEU A 306 -2.29 -1.34 -8.28
N CYS A 307 -3.01 -2.45 -8.23
CA CYS A 307 -3.94 -2.86 -9.27
C CYS A 307 -5.05 -1.82 -9.51
N ARG A 308 -5.57 -1.21 -8.44
CA ARG A 308 -6.61 -0.18 -8.51
C ARG A 308 -6.08 1.11 -9.13
N MET A 309 -4.85 1.51 -8.78
CA MET A 309 -4.22 2.72 -9.33
C MET A 309 -3.96 2.61 -10.84
N GLU A 310 -3.52 1.46 -11.33
CA GLU A 310 -3.38 1.22 -12.76
C GLU A 310 -4.75 1.34 -13.47
N THR A 311 -5.79 0.72 -12.91
CA THR A 311 -7.16 0.77 -13.46
C THR A 311 -7.75 2.19 -13.42
N LEU A 312 -7.48 2.99 -12.38
CA LEU A 312 -7.91 4.38 -12.29
C LEU A 312 -7.41 5.20 -13.47
N MET A 313 -6.16 4.99 -13.86
CA MET A 313 -5.56 5.70 -14.99
C MET A 313 -6.13 5.25 -16.34
N GLU A 314 -6.45 3.98 -16.51
CA GLU A 314 -7.09 3.45 -17.72
C GLU A 314 -8.50 4.02 -17.91
N ARG A 315 -9.32 4.04 -16.86
CA ARG A 315 -10.68 4.63 -16.87
C ARG A 315 -10.64 6.11 -17.24
N ARG A 316 -9.67 6.87 -16.73
CA ARG A 316 -9.53 8.31 -17.05
C ARG A 316 -9.13 8.55 -18.50
N LYS A 317 -8.28 7.72 -19.09
CA LYS A 317 -7.96 7.80 -20.53
C LYS A 317 -9.19 7.55 -21.41
N GLY A 318 -10.07 6.62 -21.03
CA GLY A 318 -11.31 6.34 -21.75
C GLY A 318 -12.38 7.44 -21.68
N ILE A 319 -12.30 8.36 -20.71
CA ILE A 319 -13.22 9.51 -20.58
C ILE A 319 -12.73 10.71 -21.44
N LEU A 320 -11.44 10.77 -21.76
CA LEU A 320 -10.82 11.85 -22.52
C LEU A 320 -10.76 11.59 -24.04
N GLN A 321 -11.16 10.41 -24.48
CA GLN A 321 -11.36 10.01 -25.88
C GLN A 321 -12.84 10.10 -26.25
#